data_0e2f18398433324e70f8b5e75c383c73
#
_entry.id   0e2f18398433324e70f8b5e75c383c73
#
_cell.length_a   1.000
_cell.length_b   1.000
_cell.length_c   1.000
_cell.angle_alpha   90.00
_cell.angle_beta   90.00
_cell.angle_gamma   90.00
#
_symmetry.space_group_name_H-M   'P 1'
#
loop_
_entity.id
_entity.type
_entity.pdbx_description
1 polymer ?
#
loop_
_entity_poly.entity_id
_entity_poly.type
_entity_poly.pdbx_seq_one_letter_code
_entity_poly.pdbx_strand_id
1 'polypeptide(L)'
;AGIDRIDGTVEEADAQHRLLIQLGQAATIGQFKGDREPIFQEIREAIDEFRERFFLPSRTRRLALLEQYRAGTLSEEDLPRDILTILLMHDAELSMPDELMVREVAFFYLAASHTSVHTLVHATNELFNWCEHQGRTPAEIVADAHHLQRFVLESMRLHPSSPEAWRRAEAEITLADGRVVPEGDKVVVDLQTANRDTSVFGEDAAEFNPLRSVQGRISPAGMSFGGGMHVCLGMNLVAGTVLRDGESPKPDNHQFGTITLIIKELIERGMRPNPKQAPQKIEASERDVWAIYPVLF
;
A
#
# COMPACT_ATOMS: atom_id res chain seq x y z
N ALA A 1 5.35 -7.60 7.54
CA ALA A 1 5.98 -6.98 8.72
C ALA A 1 6.71 -8.01 9.61
N GLY A 2 6.31 -9.27 9.61
CA GLY A 2 6.91 -10.33 10.44
C GLY A 2 6.14 -10.56 11.75
N ILE A 3 4.88 -10.20 11.78
CA ILE A 3 3.99 -10.45 12.91
C ILE A 3 3.23 -11.74 12.67
N ASP A 4 3.44 -12.69 13.58
CA ASP A 4 2.84 -14.01 13.50
C ASP A 4 1.42 -14.01 14.10
N ARG A 5 0.63 -14.96 13.63
CA ARG A 5 -0.55 -15.42 14.37
C ARG A 5 -0.05 -16.43 15.42
N ILE A 6 -0.27 -16.11 16.68
CA ILE A 6 0.28 -16.89 17.81
C ILE A 6 -0.62 -18.07 18.14
N ASP A 7 -1.90 -17.80 18.36
CA ASP A 7 -2.91 -18.78 18.76
C ASP A 7 -3.76 -19.29 17.60
N GLY A 8 -3.79 -18.55 16.48
CA GLY A 8 -4.59 -18.87 15.30
C GLY A 8 -6.11 -18.75 15.53
N THR A 9 -6.54 -18.10 16.60
CA THR A 9 -7.95 -17.94 16.97
C THR A 9 -8.61 -16.79 16.20
N VAL A 10 -9.94 -16.77 16.20
CA VAL A 10 -10.72 -15.65 15.62
C VAL A 10 -10.51 -14.39 16.44
N GLU A 11 -10.50 -14.54 17.77
CA GLU A 11 -10.28 -13.44 18.73
C GLU A 11 -8.92 -12.77 18.53
N GLU A 12 -7.89 -13.55 18.20
CA GLU A 12 -6.58 -13.01 17.86
C GLU A 12 -6.63 -12.24 16.54
N ALA A 13 -7.30 -12.76 15.53
CA ALA A 13 -7.46 -12.08 14.24
C ALA A 13 -8.21 -10.74 14.40
N ASP A 14 -9.28 -10.73 15.20
CA ASP A 14 -10.05 -9.53 15.52
C ASP A 14 -9.20 -8.49 16.27
N ALA A 15 -8.37 -8.94 17.22
CA ALA A 15 -7.45 -8.06 17.92
C ALA A 15 -6.40 -7.46 17.00
N GLN A 16 -5.82 -8.26 16.10
CA GLN A 16 -4.88 -7.75 15.08
C GLN A 16 -5.55 -6.73 14.17
N HIS A 17 -6.76 -7.00 13.71
CA HIS A 17 -7.53 -6.07 12.85
C HIS A 17 -7.86 -4.77 13.58
N ARG A 18 -8.31 -4.84 14.83
CA ARG A 18 -8.57 -3.65 15.66
C ARG A 18 -7.32 -2.80 15.85
N LEU A 19 -6.20 -3.42 16.23
CA LEU A 19 -4.92 -2.72 16.40
C LEU A 19 -4.45 -2.08 15.09
N LEU A 20 -4.64 -2.75 13.96
CA LEU A 20 -4.31 -2.21 12.65
C LEU A 20 -5.09 -0.91 12.37
N ILE A 21 -6.38 -0.86 12.68
CA ILE A 21 -7.22 0.33 12.52
C ILE A 21 -6.75 1.44 13.46
N GLN A 22 -6.52 1.14 14.73
CA GLN A 22 -6.06 2.12 15.73
C GLN A 22 -4.69 2.71 15.37
N LEU A 23 -3.72 1.87 15.03
CA LEU A 23 -2.39 2.30 14.59
C LEU A 23 -2.46 3.11 13.29
N GLY A 24 -3.41 2.78 12.41
CA GLY A 24 -3.64 3.51 11.16
C GLY A 24 -3.99 4.99 11.37
N GLN A 25 -4.57 5.37 12.51
CA GLN A 25 -4.84 6.76 12.87
C GLN A 25 -3.56 7.60 12.93
N ALA A 26 -2.42 6.98 13.31
CA ALA A 26 -1.13 7.68 13.34
C ALA A 26 -0.72 8.25 11.96
N ALA A 27 -1.07 7.56 10.87
CA ALA A 27 -0.75 8.02 9.52
C ALA A 27 -1.56 9.25 9.08
N THR A 28 -2.73 9.49 9.68
CA THR A 28 -3.67 10.55 9.28
C THR A 28 -3.88 11.63 10.33
N ILE A 29 -3.27 11.50 11.51
CA ILE A 29 -3.47 12.42 12.64
C ILE A 29 -3.11 13.87 12.31
N GLY A 30 -2.18 14.09 11.38
CA GLY A 30 -1.82 15.41 10.88
C GLY A 30 -2.96 16.15 10.18
N GLN A 31 -3.94 15.42 9.64
CA GLN A 31 -5.12 15.94 8.94
C GLN A 31 -6.33 16.14 9.86
N PHE A 32 -6.25 15.65 11.10
CA PHE A 32 -7.33 15.79 12.07
C PHE A 32 -7.43 17.24 12.59
N LYS A 33 -8.63 17.80 12.56
CA LYS A 33 -8.89 19.23 12.92
C LYS A 33 -9.29 19.43 14.38
N GLY A 34 -9.51 18.37 15.15
CA GLY A 34 -9.93 18.43 16.56
C GLY A 34 -8.78 18.31 17.56
N ASP A 35 -9.12 18.09 18.82
CA ASP A 35 -8.15 17.74 19.85
C ASP A 35 -7.53 16.38 19.54
N ARG A 36 -6.22 16.36 19.40
CA ARG A 36 -5.44 15.18 19.00
C ARG A 36 -4.97 14.34 20.20
N GLU A 37 -5.02 14.88 21.43
CA GLU A 37 -4.48 14.18 22.58
C GLU A 37 -5.19 12.84 22.87
N PRO A 38 -6.52 12.73 22.78
CA PRO A 38 -7.20 11.45 22.91
C PRO A 38 -6.73 10.41 21.89
N ILE A 39 -6.51 10.84 20.64
CA ILE A 39 -6.04 9.96 19.56
C ILE A 39 -4.59 9.52 19.83
N PHE A 40 -3.73 10.42 20.29
CA PHE A 40 -2.37 10.05 20.69
C PHE A 40 -2.37 9.05 21.83
N GLN A 41 -3.29 9.18 22.78
CA GLN A 41 -3.42 8.21 23.86
C GLN A 41 -3.84 6.83 23.36
N GLU A 42 -4.87 6.77 22.50
CA GLU A 42 -5.29 5.52 21.85
C GLU A 42 -4.16 4.85 21.05
N ILE A 43 -3.36 5.62 20.34
CA ILE A 43 -2.21 5.10 19.57
C ILE A 43 -1.14 4.55 20.52
N ARG A 44 -0.85 5.24 21.63
CA ARG A 44 0.10 4.74 22.65
C ARG A 44 -0.34 3.39 23.24
N GLU A 45 -1.60 3.30 23.63
CA GLU A 45 -2.19 2.06 24.17
C GLU A 45 -2.17 0.93 23.12
N ALA A 46 -2.48 1.26 21.86
CA ALA A 46 -2.43 0.30 20.77
C ALA A 46 -1.00 -0.20 20.47
N ILE A 47 0.02 0.67 20.58
CA ILE A 47 1.43 0.26 20.42
C ILE A 47 1.85 -0.66 21.57
N ASP A 48 1.44 -0.36 22.80
CA ASP A 48 1.76 -1.18 23.96
C ASP A 48 1.11 -2.57 23.85
N GLU A 49 -0.18 -2.63 23.49
CA GLU A 49 -0.86 -3.91 23.26
C GLU A 49 -0.23 -4.67 22.07
N PHE A 50 0.09 -4.00 20.97
CA PHE A 50 0.76 -4.60 19.83
C PHE A 50 2.12 -5.18 20.23
N ARG A 51 2.91 -4.44 21.03
CA ARG A 51 4.19 -4.88 21.53
C ARG A 51 4.07 -6.18 22.33
N GLU A 52 3.19 -6.21 23.34
CA GLU A 52 3.10 -7.34 24.27
C GLU A 52 2.48 -8.59 23.63
N ARG A 53 1.39 -8.42 22.87
CA ARG A 53 0.63 -9.55 22.35
C ARG A 53 1.20 -10.14 21.08
N PHE A 54 1.85 -9.33 20.23
CA PHE A 54 2.21 -9.75 18.89
C PHE A 54 3.70 -9.59 18.59
N PHE A 55 4.28 -8.42 18.88
CA PHE A 55 5.68 -8.17 18.54
C PHE A 55 6.64 -9.03 19.34
N LEU A 56 6.56 -9.04 20.66
CA LEU A 56 7.49 -9.80 21.51
C LEU A 56 7.45 -11.32 21.23
N PRO A 57 6.28 -11.97 21.12
CA PRO A 57 6.21 -13.37 20.72
C PRO A 57 6.80 -13.63 19.34
N SER A 58 6.51 -12.78 18.35
CA SER A 58 7.07 -12.90 17.00
C SER A 58 8.59 -12.73 17.00
N ARG A 59 9.11 -11.74 17.75
CA ARG A 59 10.54 -11.50 17.93
C ARG A 59 11.23 -12.72 18.55
N THR A 60 10.67 -13.30 19.59
CA THR A 60 11.22 -14.48 20.24
C THR A 60 11.36 -15.65 19.26
N ARG A 61 10.35 -15.89 18.44
CA ARG A 61 10.41 -16.93 17.38
C ARG A 61 11.48 -16.63 16.35
N ARG A 62 11.62 -15.38 15.89
CA ARG A 62 12.65 -14.99 14.91
C ARG A 62 14.04 -15.15 15.47
N LEU A 63 14.28 -14.78 16.73
CA LEU A 63 15.57 -14.96 17.39
C LEU A 63 15.95 -16.45 17.48
N ALA A 64 15.01 -17.34 17.82
CA ALA A 64 15.26 -18.77 17.87
C ALA A 64 15.62 -19.35 16.46
N LEU A 65 14.97 -18.87 15.40
CA LEU A 65 15.31 -19.27 14.02
C LEU A 65 16.69 -18.74 13.61
N LEU A 66 17.02 -17.50 13.98
CA LEU A 66 18.33 -16.91 13.69
C LEU A 66 19.47 -17.61 14.44
N GLU A 67 19.23 -18.10 15.66
CA GLU A 67 20.19 -18.94 16.38
C GLU A 67 20.46 -20.26 15.64
N GLN A 68 19.41 -20.93 15.15
CA GLN A 68 19.56 -22.15 14.34
C GLN A 68 20.30 -21.89 13.02
N TYR A 69 19.99 -20.78 12.35
CA TYR A 69 20.71 -20.36 11.17
C TYR A 69 22.20 -20.11 11.45
N ARG A 70 22.53 -19.37 12.49
CA ARG A 70 23.91 -19.11 12.92
C ARG A 70 24.66 -20.39 13.34
N ALA A 71 23.96 -21.36 13.88
CA ALA A 71 24.48 -22.68 14.22
C ALA A 71 24.62 -23.62 13.03
N GLY A 72 24.16 -23.22 11.81
CA GLY A 72 24.20 -24.02 10.60
C GLY A 72 23.19 -25.17 10.56
N THR A 73 22.17 -25.16 11.43
CA THR A 73 21.11 -26.18 11.50
C THR A 73 19.84 -25.76 10.72
N LEU A 74 19.77 -24.51 10.26
CA LEU A 74 18.72 -23.95 9.41
C LEU A 74 19.36 -23.28 8.21
N SER A 75 18.77 -23.42 7.01
CA SER A 75 19.26 -22.71 5.82
C SER A 75 18.71 -21.28 5.76
N GLU A 76 19.35 -20.39 4.99
CA GLU A 76 18.84 -19.03 4.76
C GLU A 76 17.49 -19.04 4.05
N GLU A 77 17.25 -20.03 3.19
CA GLU A 77 16.01 -20.18 2.43
C GLU A 77 14.80 -20.49 3.34
N ASP A 78 15.05 -21.10 4.51
CA ASP A 78 14.06 -21.46 5.50
C ASP A 78 13.74 -20.30 6.49
N LEU A 79 14.54 -19.23 6.46
CA LEU A 79 14.25 -18.03 7.27
C LEU A 79 13.05 -17.26 6.69
N PRO A 80 12.15 -16.76 7.56
CA PRO A 80 11.07 -15.87 7.12
C PRO A 80 11.62 -14.62 6.43
N ARG A 81 11.14 -14.34 5.23
CA ARG A 81 11.52 -13.15 4.44
C ARG A 81 10.62 -11.98 4.83
N ASP A 82 10.78 -11.46 6.02
CA ASP A 82 9.99 -10.36 6.56
C ASP A 82 10.86 -9.28 7.23
N ILE A 83 10.26 -8.12 7.50
CA ILE A 83 10.96 -6.95 8.05
C ILE A 83 11.58 -7.26 9.40
N LEU A 84 10.84 -7.92 10.31
CA LEU A 84 11.35 -8.22 11.65
C LEU A 84 12.58 -9.13 11.59
N THR A 85 12.58 -10.16 10.72
CA THR A 85 13.73 -11.03 10.51
C THR A 85 14.94 -10.24 10.02
N ILE A 86 14.75 -9.35 9.04
CA ILE A 86 15.85 -8.51 8.49
C ILE A 86 16.40 -7.57 9.55
N LEU A 87 15.55 -6.89 10.31
CA LEU A 87 16.00 -5.98 11.38
C LEU A 87 16.83 -6.74 12.44
N LEU A 88 16.40 -7.94 12.84
CA LEU A 88 17.11 -8.77 13.82
C LEU A 88 18.40 -9.37 13.27
N MET A 89 18.48 -9.67 11.98
CA MET A 89 19.73 -10.12 11.34
C MET A 89 20.81 -9.04 11.39
N HIS A 90 20.43 -7.79 11.22
CA HIS A 90 21.31 -6.61 11.16
C HIS A 90 21.33 -5.80 12.46
N ASP A 91 20.83 -6.35 13.57
CA ASP A 91 20.70 -5.64 14.85
C ASP A 91 22.03 -5.07 15.36
N ALA A 92 23.14 -5.81 15.19
CA ALA A 92 24.48 -5.36 15.56
C ALA A 92 24.97 -4.13 14.77
N GLU A 93 24.55 -3.99 13.52
CA GLU A 93 24.90 -2.86 12.65
C GLU A 93 23.96 -1.67 12.88
N LEU A 94 22.68 -1.95 13.05
CA LEU A 94 21.65 -0.93 13.20
C LEU A 94 21.66 -0.31 14.60
N SER A 95 22.07 -1.08 15.63
CA SER A 95 22.03 -0.67 17.04
C SER A 95 20.69 -0.04 17.43
N MET A 96 19.59 -0.62 16.94
CA MET A 96 18.24 -0.07 17.07
C MET A 96 17.67 -0.34 18.46
N PRO A 97 17.27 0.69 19.23
CA PRO A 97 16.57 0.48 20.49
C PRO A 97 15.27 -0.30 20.31
N ASP A 98 14.93 -1.18 21.25
CA ASP A 98 13.72 -2.02 21.19
C ASP A 98 12.45 -1.21 20.94
N GLU A 99 12.30 -0.04 21.56
CA GLU A 99 11.15 0.85 21.33
C GLU A 99 11.05 1.36 19.87
N LEU A 100 12.20 1.63 19.25
CA LEU A 100 12.21 2.05 17.85
C LEU A 100 11.87 0.87 16.95
N MET A 101 12.41 -0.32 17.23
CA MET A 101 12.11 -1.53 16.45
C MET A 101 10.60 -1.86 16.49
N VAL A 102 9.95 -1.75 17.63
CA VAL A 102 8.48 -1.92 17.77
C VAL A 102 7.74 -0.94 16.84
N ARG A 103 8.12 0.34 16.87
CA ARG A 103 7.48 1.38 16.04
C ARG A 103 7.71 1.16 14.56
N GLU A 104 8.91 0.76 14.15
CA GLU A 104 9.22 0.43 12.76
C GLU A 104 8.38 -0.74 12.26
N VAL A 105 8.31 -1.83 13.02
CA VAL A 105 7.49 -3.00 12.64
C VAL A 105 6.00 -2.64 12.63
N ALA A 106 5.50 -1.87 13.60
CA ALA A 106 4.13 -1.36 13.62
C ALA A 106 3.86 -0.46 12.40
N PHE A 107 4.81 0.41 12.02
CA PHE A 107 4.70 1.25 10.83
C PHE A 107 4.55 0.40 9.56
N PHE A 108 5.41 -0.59 9.33
CA PHE A 108 5.28 -1.47 8.17
C PHE A 108 3.98 -2.28 8.20
N TYR A 109 3.51 -2.66 9.38
CA TYR A 109 2.25 -3.39 9.55
C TYR A 109 1.05 -2.55 9.08
N LEU A 110 0.94 -1.30 9.53
CA LEU A 110 -0.14 -0.38 9.14
C LEU A 110 0.00 0.11 7.68
N ALA A 111 1.23 0.46 7.24
CA ALA A 111 1.46 1.06 5.93
C ALA A 111 1.12 0.09 4.79
N ALA A 112 1.47 -1.18 4.94
CA ALA A 112 1.17 -2.21 3.94
C ALA A 112 -0.33 -2.52 3.86
N SER A 113 -1.07 -2.45 4.95
CA SER A 113 -2.46 -2.91 5.02
C SER A 113 -3.45 -1.89 4.47
N HIS A 114 -3.44 -0.66 5.00
CA HIS A 114 -4.41 0.36 4.59
C HIS A 114 -4.31 0.74 3.13
N THR A 115 -3.09 0.95 2.64
CA THR A 115 -2.86 1.32 1.25
C THR A 115 -3.22 0.19 0.29
N SER A 116 -2.91 -1.06 0.66
CA SER A 116 -3.24 -2.23 -0.15
C SER A 116 -4.75 -2.47 -0.23
N VAL A 117 -5.48 -2.35 0.89
CA VAL A 117 -6.95 -2.47 0.89
C VAL A 117 -7.58 -1.38 0.03
N HIS A 118 -7.14 -0.13 0.18
CA HIS A 118 -7.62 0.98 -0.64
C HIS A 118 -7.43 0.69 -2.14
N THR A 119 -6.21 0.32 -2.52
CA THR A 119 -5.88 -0.01 -3.93
C THR A 119 -6.68 -1.20 -4.44
N LEU A 120 -6.82 -2.26 -3.62
CA LEU A 120 -7.57 -3.46 -3.99
C LEU A 120 -9.03 -3.14 -4.32
N VAL A 121 -9.68 -2.36 -3.46
CA VAL A 121 -11.11 -2.04 -3.63
C VAL A 121 -11.31 -1.13 -4.84
N HIS A 122 -10.48 -0.11 -5.03
CA HIS A 122 -10.56 0.76 -6.21
C HIS A 122 -10.30 -0.01 -7.51
N ALA A 123 -9.25 -0.82 -7.56
CA ALA A 123 -8.94 -1.60 -8.76
C ALA A 123 -10.04 -2.63 -9.09
N THR A 124 -10.67 -3.22 -8.07
CA THR A 124 -11.81 -4.12 -8.25
C THR A 124 -13.03 -3.37 -8.78
N ASN A 125 -13.32 -2.18 -8.25
CA ASN A 125 -14.41 -1.34 -8.71
C ASN A 125 -14.22 -0.92 -10.16
N GLU A 126 -13.03 -0.45 -10.51
CA GLU A 126 -12.72 -0.06 -11.90
C GLU A 126 -12.82 -1.26 -12.85
N LEU A 127 -12.36 -2.44 -12.44
CA LEU A 127 -12.49 -3.65 -13.24
C LEU A 127 -13.95 -3.99 -13.51
N PHE A 128 -14.81 -3.99 -12.50
CA PHE A 128 -16.23 -4.29 -12.67
C PHE A 128 -16.94 -3.26 -13.55
N ASN A 129 -16.73 -1.97 -13.28
CA ASN A 129 -17.33 -0.89 -14.06
C ASN A 129 -16.89 -0.93 -15.53
N TRP A 130 -15.59 -1.11 -15.77
CA TRP A 130 -15.07 -1.20 -17.14
C TRP A 130 -15.65 -2.41 -17.88
N CYS A 131 -15.70 -3.58 -17.24
CA CYS A 131 -16.28 -4.78 -17.84
C CYS A 131 -17.76 -4.59 -18.20
N GLU A 132 -18.54 -3.98 -17.30
CA GLU A 132 -19.96 -3.67 -17.57
C GLU A 132 -20.11 -2.75 -18.79
N HIS A 133 -19.34 -1.65 -18.83
CA HIS A 133 -19.39 -0.69 -19.95
C HIS A 133 -18.94 -1.30 -21.30
N GLN A 134 -17.98 -2.23 -21.26
CA GLN A 134 -17.45 -2.87 -22.47
C GLN A 134 -18.18 -4.15 -22.86
N GLY A 135 -19.20 -4.58 -22.10
CA GLY A 135 -19.91 -5.84 -22.31
C GLY A 135 -19.00 -7.07 -22.18
N ARG A 136 -17.99 -6.99 -21.31
CA ARG A 136 -17.03 -8.06 -21.05
C ARG A 136 -17.20 -8.64 -19.64
N THR A 137 -16.60 -9.77 -19.39
CA THR A 137 -16.59 -10.38 -18.06
C THR A 137 -15.25 -10.16 -17.36
N PRO A 138 -15.23 -10.01 -16.03
CA PRO A 138 -13.96 -9.96 -15.27
C PRO A 138 -13.08 -11.20 -15.50
N ALA A 139 -13.68 -12.38 -15.71
CA ALA A 139 -12.95 -13.62 -16.01
C ALA A 139 -12.10 -13.51 -17.28
N GLU A 140 -12.58 -12.82 -18.32
CA GLU A 140 -11.81 -12.60 -19.57
C GLU A 140 -10.59 -11.71 -19.33
N ILE A 141 -10.67 -10.75 -18.40
CA ILE A 141 -9.56 -9.86 -18.08
C ILE A 141 -8.50 -10.57 -17.24
N VAL A 142 -8.91 -11.32 -16.21
CA VAL A 142 -7.97 -12.01 -15.32
C VAL A 142 -7.30 -13.23 -15.96
N ALA A 143 -7.81 -13.71 -17.09
CA ALA A 143 -7.17 -14.75 -17.89
C ALA A 143 -5.76 -14.35 -18.38
N ASP A 144 -5.54 -13.04 -18.60
CA ASP A 144 -4.22 -12.46 -18.88
C ASP A 144 -3.78 -11.57 -17.69
N ALA A 145 -2.85 -12.07 -16.90
CA ALA A 145 -2.35 -11.37 -15.72
C ALA A 145 -1.62 -10.06 -16.07
N HIS A 146 -1.00 -9.94 -17.24
CA HIS A 146 -0.39 -8.68 -17.71
C HIS A 146 -1.46 -7.64 -18.02
N HIS A 147 -2.55 -8.06 -18.66
CA HIS A 147 -3.68 -7.19 -18.89
C HIS A 147 -4.29 -6.72 -17.57
N LEU A 148 -4.55 -7.64 -16.63
CA LEU A 148 -5.05 -7.28 -15.29
C LEU A 148 -4.11 -6.31 -14.56
N GLN A 149 -2.78 -6.51 -14.66
CA GLN A 149 -1.83 -5.61 -14.04
C GLN A 149 -1.97 -4.17 -14.56
N ARG A 150 -2.28 -3.98 -15.84
CA ARG A 150 -2.55 -2.64 -16.42
C ARG A 150 -3.79 -1.99 -15.79
N PHE A 151 -4.85 -2.76 -15.53
CA PHE A 151 -6.02 -2.27 -14.78
C PHE A 151 -5.63 -1.79 -13.39
N VAL A 152 -4.82 -2.57 -12.69
CA VAL A 152 -4.36 -2.22 -11.34
C VAL A 152 -3.52 -0.95 -11.35
N LEU A 153 -2.56 -0.83 -12.28
CA LEU A 153 -1.69 0.35 -12.38
C LEU A 153 -2.46 1.62 -12.74
N GLU A 154 -3.42 1.53 -13.67
CA GLU A 154 -4.27 2.66 -14.05
C GLU A 154 -5.20 3.06 -12.89
N SER A 155 -5.76 2.10 -12.17
CA SER A 155 -6.52 2.38 -10.94
C SER A 155 -5.66 3.08 -9.89
N MET A 156 -4.42 2.63 -9.67
CA MET A 156 -3.47 3.31 -8.78
C MET A 156 -3.21 4.76 -9.20
N ARG A 157 -3.06 5.01 -10.49
CA ARG A 157 -2.87 6.37 -11.02
C ARG A 157 -4.04 7.28 -10.66
N LEU A 158 -5.27 6.81 -10.89
CA LEU A 158 -6.49 7.60 -10.62
C LEU A 158 -6.84 7.70 -9.15
N HIS A 159 -6.54 6.67 -8.36
CA HIS A 159 -6.90 6.57 -6.95
C HIS A 159 -5.66 6.36 -6.06
N PRO A 160 -4.73 7.34 -6.02
CA PRO A 160 -3.56 7.21 -5.17
C PRO A 160 -3.98 7.10 -3.69
N SER A 161 -3.47 6.08 -2.99
CA SER A 161 -3.78 5.87 -1.56
C SER A 161 -3.35 7.04 -0.69
N SER A 162 -2.30 7.77 -1.12
CA SER A 162 -1.86 9.03 -0.55
C SER A 162 -1.98 10.09 -1.64
N PRO A 163 -3.07 10.88 -1.69
CA PRO A 163 -3.29 11.86 -2.75
C PRO A 163 -2.33 13.04 -2.68
N GLU A 164 -1.71 13.26 -1.53
CA GLU A 164 -0.78 14.34 -1.25
C GLU A 164 0.52 13.83 -0.62
N ALA A 165 1.62 14.48 -0.94
CA ALA A 165 2.90 14.29 -0.26
C ALA A 165 3.35 15.59 0.39
N TRP A 166 3.55 15.57 1.72
CA TRP A 166 3.92 16.74 2.49
C TRP A 166 5.42 16.80 2.69
N ARG A 167 5.98 18.01 2.55
CA ARG A 167 7.39 18.32 2.78
C ARG A 167 7.50 19.61 3.60
N ARG A 168 8.67 19.79 4.18
CA ARG A 168 9.08 21.08 4.77
C ARG A 168 10.28 21.58 3.97
N ALA A 169 10.30 22.83 3.60
CA ALA A 169 11.45 23.44 2.95
C ALA A 169 12.60 23.57 3.96
N GLU A 170 13.75 22.97 3.67
CA GLU A 170 14.95 23.05 4.51
C GLU A 170 15.81 24.28 4.19
N ALA A 171 15.50 24.96 3.09
CA ALA A 171 16.07 26.22 2.66
C ALA A 171 15.06 26.97 1.80
N GLU A 172 15.29 28.26 1.54
CA GLU A 172 14.50 29.01 0.56
C GLU A 172 14.62 28.37 -0.84
N ILE A 173 13.49 28.16 -1.49
CA ILE A 173 13.41 27.53 -2.81
C ILE A 173 12.65 28.45 -3.77
N THR A 174 13.24 28.77 -4.92
CA THR A 174 12.53 29.46 -6.00
C THR A 174 12.02 28.42 -7.00
N LEU A 175 10.70 28.39 -7.19
CA LEU A 175 10.04 27.49 -8.14
C LEU A 175 10.23 27.98 -9.59
N ALA A 176 9.97 27.10 -10.56
CA ALA A 176 10.14 27.40 -11.98
C ALA A 176 9.26 28.58 -12.47
N ASP A 177 8.13 28.82 -11.82
CA ASP A 177 7.22 29.93 -12.10
C ASP A 177 7.59 31.25 -11.36
N GLY A 178 8.73 31.27 -10.65
CA GLY A 178 9.24 32.41 -9.90
C GLY A 178 8.66 32.56 -8.50
N ARG A 179 7.75 31.72 -8.04
CA ARG A 179 7.28 31.74 -6.64
C ARG A 179 8.41 31.32 -5.71
N VAL A 180 8.50 32.00 -4.57
CA VAL A 180 9.47 31.70 -3.52
C VAL A 180 8.78 30.93 -2.40
N VAL A 181 9.37 29.82 -1.99
CA VAL A 181 9.00 29.04 -0.81
C VAL A 181 10.05 29.33 0.26
N PRO A 182 9.72 30.03 1.35
CA PRO A 182 10.64 30.30 2.44
C PRO A 182 11.10 29.01 3.15
N GLU A 183 12.27 29.08 3.79
CA GLU A 183 12.73 28.03 4.70
C GLU A 183 11.69 27.81 5.82
N GLY A 184 11.44 26.53 6.14
CA GLY A 184 10.49 26.13 7.17
C GLY A 184 9.05 26.00 6.70
N ASP A 185 8.71 26.48 5.51
CA ASP A 185 7.36 26.39 4.97
C ASP A 185 6.95 24.95 4.64
N LYS A 186 5.66 24.69 4.83
CA LYS A 186 5.04 23.43 4.42
C LYS A 186 4.76 23.45 2.91
N VAL A 187 5.30 22.46 2.21
CA VAL A 187 5.04 22.22 0.79
C VAL A 187 4.14 21.01 0.65
N VAL A 188 3.03 21.16 -0.06
CA VAL A 188 2.11 20.06 -0.39
C VAL A 188 2.25 19.76 -1.88
N VAL A 189 2.65 18.54 -2.21
CA VAL A 189 2.68 18.04 -3.59
C VAL A 189 1.38 17.30 -3.82
N ASP A 190 0.52 17.82 -4.69
CA ASP A 190 -0.75 17.20 -5.07
C ASP A 190 -0.48 16.10 -6.12
N LEU A 191 -0.40 14.87 -5.63
CA LEU A 191 -0.16 13.69 -6.46
C LEU A 191 -1.39 13.31 -7.28
N GLN A 192 -2.58 13.58 -6.75
CA GLN A 192 -3.83 13.28 -7.43
C GLN A 192 -4.02 14.14 -8.68
N THR A 193 -3.75 15.44 -8.58
CA THR A 193 -3.79 16.35 -9.73
C THR A 193 -2.65 16.03 -10.70
N ALA A 194 -1.44 15.79 -10.22
CA ALA A 194 -0.31 15.41 -11.07
C ALA A 194 -0.59 14.14 -11.89
N ASN A 195 -1.29 13.17 -11.31
CA ASN A 195 -1.69 11.94 -11.99
C ASN A 195 -2.80 12.14 -13.05
N ARG A 196 -3.40 13.34 -13.13
CA ARG A 196 -4.42 13.73 -14.09
C ARG A 196 -3.96 14.82 -15.05
N ASP A 197 -2.65 15.07 -15.11
CA ASP A 197 -2.07 16.06 -16.01
C ASP A 197 -2.24 15.60 -17.47
N THR A 198 -3.02 16.35 -18.22
CA THR A 198 -3.33 16.03 -19.64
C THR A 198 -2.10 16.13 -20.54
N SER A 199 -1.10 16.92 -20.19
CA SER A 199 0.17 17.00 -20.92
C SER A 199 1.00 15.73 -20.80
N VAL A 200 0.74 14.91 -19.75
CA VAL A 200 1.47 13.68 -19.45
C VAL A 200 0.66 12.44 -19.84
N PHE A 201 -0.63 12.42 -19.50
CA PHE A 201 -1.49 11.24 -19.62
C PHE A 201 -2.53 11.36 -20.75
N GLY A 202 -2.52 12.44 -21.53
CA GLY A 202 -3.45 12.67 -22.63
C GLY A 202 -4.75 13.33 -22.18
N GLU A 203 -5.61 13.68 -23.16
CA GLU A 203 -6.84 14.44 -22.89
C GLU A 203 -7.83 13.68 -22.00
N ASP A 204 -7.80 12.35 -22.04
CA ASP A 204 -8.59 11.46 -21.20
C ASP A 204 -7.92 11.14 -19.84
N ALA A 205 -6.97 11.97 -19.39
CA ALA A 205 -6.18 11.75 -18.16
C ALA A 205 -7.04 11.57 -16.89
N ALA A 206 -8.26 12.09 -16.86
CA ALA A 206 -9.19 11.93 -15.74
C ALA A 206 -10.03 10.64 -15.82
N GLU A 207 -10.00 9.94 -16.94
CA GLU A 207 -10.79 8.74 -17.20
C GLU A 207 -9.98 7.46 -16.97
N PHE A 208 -10.67 6.38 -16.60
CA PHE A 208 -10.06 5.07 -16.46
C PHE A 208 -9.84 4.42 -17.83
N ASN A 209 -8.58 4.28 -18.21
CA ASN A 209 -8.18 3.66 -19.49
C ASN A 209 -7.04 2.67 -19.26
N PRO A 210 -7.32 1.37 -19.03
CA PRO A 210 -6.29 0.35 -18.78
C PRO A 210 -5.40 0.08 -20.00
N LEU A 211 -5.78 0.62 -21.17
CA LEU A 211 -4.98 0.53 -22.39
C LEU A 211 -4.12 1.77 -22.64
N ARG A 212 -4.10 2.72 -21.69
CA ARG A 212 -3.32 3.96 -21.80
C ARG A 212 -1.85 3.65 -22.02
N SER A 213 -1.29 4.35 -23.02
CA SER A 213 0.13 4.37 -23.32
C SER A 213 0.76 5.59 -22.65
N VAL A 214 1.83 5.36 -21.88
CA VAL A 214 2.54 6.45 -21.19
C VAL A 214 3.96 6.51 -21.71
N GLN A 215 4.33 7.65 -22.29
CA GLN A 215 5.62 7.81 -22.97
C GLN A 215 6.79 8.02 -21.99
N GLY A 216 7.95 7.58 -22.40
CA GLY A 216 9.22 7.88 -21.73
C GLY A 216 9.43 7.12 -20.41
N ARG A 217 9.87 7.84 -19.36
CA ARG A 217 10.21 7.27 -18.06
C ARG A 217 9.09 7.36 -17.04
N ILE A 218 7.91 7.78 -17.44
CA ILE A 218 6.78 7.97 -16.55
C ILE A 218 6.18 6.61 -16.21
N SER A 219 5.86 6.41 -14.94
CA SER A 219 5.20 5.19 -14.48
C SER A 219 3.73 5.16 -14.94
N PRO A 220 3.21 4.02 -15.43
CA PRO A 220 1.77 3.85 -15.65
C PRO A 220 0.92 4.11 -14.40
N ALA A 221 1.46 3.91 -13.20
CA ALA A 221 0.81 4.27 -11.95
C ALA A 221 0.98 5.76 -11.57
N GLY A 222 1.57 6.57 -12.45
CA GLY A 222 1.87 7.97 -12.18
C GLY A 222 2.78 8.15 -10.97
N MET A 223 2.44 9.12 -10.13
CA MET A 223 3.14 9.48 -8.89
C MET A 223 2.59 8.78 -7.64
N SER A 224 1.77 7.72 -7.79
CA SER A 224 1.09 7.07 -6.66
C SER A 224 2.01 6.43 -5.63
N PHE A 225 3.25 6.16 -6.01
CA PHE A 225 4.31 5.69 -5.11
C PHE A 225 5.29 6.80 -4.67
N GLY A 226 4.97 8.07 -4.97
CA GLY A 226 5.87 9.18 -4.74
C GLY A 226 7.09 9.15 -5.65
N GLY A 227 8.16 9.84 -5.23
CA GLY A 227 9.40 9.94 -6.02
C GLY A 227 10.60 10.38 -5.18
N GLY A 228 11.79 10.31 -5.80
CA GLY A 228 13.05 10.67 -5.17
C GLY A 228 13.43 9.73 -4.04
N MET A 229 14.09 10.27 -3.01
CA MET A 229 14.54 9.48 -1.85
C MET A 229 13.40 8.90 -1.00
N HIS A 230 12.18 9.40 -1.18
CA HIS A 230 10.99 8.95 -0.46
C HIS A 230 10.06 8.10 -1.32
N VAL A 231 10.55 7.49 -2.40
CA VAL A 231 9.78 6.52 -3.17
C VAL A 231 9.32 5.37 -2.27
N CYS A 232 8.10 4.89 -2.50
CA CYS A 232 7.52 3.81 -1.69
C CYS A 232 8.39 2.54 -1.74
N LEU A 233 8.82 2.05 -0.59
CA LEU A 233 9.59 0.81 -0.48
C LEU A 233 8.81 -0.42 -0.94
N GLY A 234 7.47 -0.38 -0.79
CA GLY A 234 6.56 -1.45 -1.19
C GLY A 234 6.17 -1.44 -2.66
N MET A 235 6.68 -0.50 -3.48
CA MET A 235 6.25 -0.36 -4.87
C MET A 235 6.35 -1.67 -5.65
N ASN A 236 7.51 -2.33 -5.64
CA ASN A 236 7.70 -3.58 -6.37
C ASN A 236 6.83 -4.73 -5.83
N LEU A 237 6.56 -4.74 -4.52
CA LEU A 237 5.69 -5.74 -3.91
C LEU A 237 4.23 -5.54 -4.35
N VAL A 238 3.76 -4.32 -4.39
CA VAL A 238 2.35 -3.98 -4.63
C VAL A 238 2.02 -3.91 -6.12
N ALA A 239 2.85 -3.24 -6.91
CA ALA A 239 2.67 -3.03 -8.35
C ALA A 239 3.34 -4.13 -9.21
N GLY A 240 4.36 -4.80 -8.68
CA GLY A 240 5.18 -5.76 -9.42
C GLY A 240 6.15 -5.10 -10.39
N THR A 241 6.61 -5.86 -11.36
CA THR A 241 7.44 -5.36 -12.47
C THR A 241 6.57 -4.51 -13.40
N VAL A 242 6.82 -3.22 -13.44
CA VAL A 242 6.09 -2.30 -14.33
C VAL A 242 6.77 -2.28 -15.69
N LEU A 243 6.07 -2.79 -16.71
CA LEU A 243 6.54 -2.71 -18.08
C LEU A 243 6.22 -1.33 -18.66
N ARG A 244 7.18 -0.79 -19.39
CA ARG A 244 7.03 0.43 -20.19
C ARG A 244 6.58 0.11 -21.59
N ASP A 245 6.10 1.12 -22.31
CA ASP A 245 5.73 0.94 -23.70
C ASP A 245 6.91 0.40 -24.54
N GLY A 246 6.62 -0.64 -25.32
CA GLY A 246 7.62 -1.33 -26.13
C GLY A 246 8.43 -2.40 -25.38
N GLU A 247 8.29 -2.52 -24.05
CA GLU A 247 8.90 -3.61 -23.30
C GLU A 247 8.01 -4.86 -23.34
N SER A 248 8.64 -6.00 -23.56
CA SER A 248 7.95 -7.30 -23.50
C SER A 248 8.21 -7.95 -22.15
N PRO A 249 7.20 -8.65 -21.58
CA PRO A 249 7.40 -9.44 -20.37
C PRO A 249 8.50 -10.48 -20.59
N LYS A 250 9.36 -10.64 -19.59
CA LYS A 250 10.29 -11.77 -19.54
C LYS A 250 9.56 -12.93 -18.86
N PRO A 251 9.22 -14.02 -19.58
CA PRO A 251 8.31 -15.05 -19.05
C PRO A 251 8.74 -15.61 -17.70
N ASP A 252 10.07 -15.76 -17.49
CA ASP A 252 10.63 -16.43 -16.32
C ASP A 252 10.90 -15.48 -15.13
N ASN A 253 10.78 -14.15 -15.30
CA ASN A 253 11.18 -13.17 -14.31
C ASN A 253 10.19 -12.04 -14.09
N HIS A 254 8.98 -12.11 -14.67
CA HIS A 254 7.99 -11.08 -14.45
C HIS A 254 7.30 -11.29 -13.10
N GLN A 255 7.43 -10.32 -12.21
CA GLN A 255 6.72 -10.30 -10.94
C GLN A 255 5.43 -9.51 -11.09
N PHE A 256 4.30 -10.18 -10.94
CA PHE A 256 3.03 -9.49 -10.77
C PHE A 256 2.95 -8.91 -9.35
N GLY A 257 2.36 -7.72 -9.22
CA GLY A 257 2.12 -7.12 -7.91
C GLY A 257 1.09 -7.90 -7.09
N THR A 258 1.18 -7.80 -5.78
CA THR A 258 0.27 -8.51 -4.86
C THR A 258 -1.20 -8.18 -5.13
N ILE A 259 -1.53 -6.93 -5.49
CA ILE A 259 -2.92 -6.54 -5.81
C ILE A 259 -3.43 -7.29 -7.05
N THR A 260 -2.61 -7.38 -8.09
CA THR A 260 -2.95 -8.14 -9.32
C THR A 260 -3.24 -9.60 -8.99
N LEU A 261 -2.38 -10.25 -8.20
CA LEU A 261 -2.53 -11.64 -7.82
C LEU A 261 -3.78 -11.88 -6.96
N ILE A 262 -4.05 -10.98 -6.01
CA ILE A 262 -5.24 -11.08 -5.14
C ILE A 262 -6.51 -10.92 -5.97
N ILE A 263 -6.62 -9.92 -6.85
CA ILE A 263 -7.81 -9.73 -7.70
C ILE A 263 -8.02 -10.96 -8.60
N LYS A 264 -6.94 -11.45 -9.23
CA LYS A 264 -7.00 -12.65 -10.06
C LYS A 264 -7.61 -13.82 -9.29
N GLU A 265 -7.05 -14.16 -8.14
CA GLU A 265 -7.51 -15.27 -7.29
C GLU A 265 -8.96 -15.09 -6.83
N LEU A 266 -9.35 -13.88 -6.43
CA LEU A 266 -10.72 -13.60 -5.99
C LEU A 266 -11.74 -13.75 -7.13
N ILE A 267 -11.44 -13.26 -8.33
CA ILE A 267 -12.30 -13.39 -9.50
C ILE A 267 -12.39 -14.87 -9.93
N GLU A 268 -11.28 -15.60 -9.95
CA GLU A 268 -11.26 -17.04 -10.27
C GLU A 268 -12.08 -17.88 -9.28
N ARG A 269 -12.21 -17.42 -8.03
CA ARG A 269 -13.11 -18.00 -7.01
C ARG A 269 -14.55 -17.54 -7.12
N GLY A 270 -14.90 -16.74 -8.11
CA GLY A 270 -16.28 -16.33 -8.38
C GLY A 270 -16.68 -14.98 -7.72
N MET A 271 -15.71 -14.18 -7.28
CA MET A 271 -16.00 -12.84 -6.74
C MET A 271 -16.77 -12.00 -7.76
N ARG A 272 -17.89 -11.44 -7.32
CA ARG A 272 -18.78 -10.56 -8.12
C ARG A 272 -19.41 -9.50 -7.25
N PRO A 273 -19.88 -8.37 -7.81
CA PRO A 273 -20.63 -7.37 -7.07
C PRO A 273 -21.87 -7.98 -6.39
N ASN A 274 -22.19 -7.49 -5.19
CA ASN A 274 -23.41 -7.88 -4.53
C ASN A 274 -24.60 -7.05 -5.07
N PRO A 275 -25.55 -7.61 -5.84
CA PRO A 275 -26.65 -6.85 -6.43
C PRO A 275 -27.67 -6.35 -5.42
N LYS A 276 -27.61 -6.85 -4.18
CA LYS A 276 -28.55 -6.48 -3.10
C LYS A 276 -28.02 -5.38 -2.21
N GLN A 277 -26.77 -5.02 -2.32
CA GLN A 277 -26.14 -4.00 -1.47
C GLN A 277 -25.16 -3.18 -2.27
N ALA A 278 -25.43 -1.89 -2.43
CA ALA A 278 -24.55 -0.98 -3.13
C ALA A 278 -23.29 -0.68 -2.30
N PRO A 279 -22.13 -0.48 -2.94
CA PRO A 279 -20.92 0.05 -2.30
C PRO A 279 -21.18 1.43 -1.69
N GLN A 280 -20.53 1.73 -0.57
CA GLN A 280 -20.68 2.99 0.15
C GLN A 280 -19.32 3.63 0.41
N LYS A 281 -19.22 4.93 0.14
CA LYS A 281 -18.03 5.74 0.45
C LYS A 281 -18.17 6.38 1.84
N ILE A 282 -17.02 6.76 2.41
CA ILE A 282 -16.99 7.52 3.68
C ILE A 282 -17.25 8.99 3.33
N GLU A 283 -18.47 9.47 3.57
CA GLU A 283 -18.88 10.85 3.24
C GLU A 283 -18.10 11.92 4.00
N ALA A 284 -17.66 11.63 5.23
CA ALA A 284 -16.90 12.54 6.06
C ALA A 284 -15.40 12.63 5.67
N SER A 285 -14.94 11.88 4.68
CA SER A 285 -13.56 11.89 4.21
C SER A 285 -13.40 12.80 2.99
N GLU A 286 -12.38 13.66 3.01
CA GLU A 286 -11.94 14.39 1.82
C GLU A 286 -11.26 13.45 0.79
N ARG A 287 -10.95 12.22 1.21
CA ARG A 287 -10.35 11.19 0.38
C ARG A 287 -11.43 10.28 -0.19
N ASP A 288 -11.24 9.83 -1.42
CA ASP A 288 -12.10 8.84 -2.06
C ASP A 288 -11.89 7.45 -1.44
N VAL A 289 -12.55 7.18 -0.31
CA VAL A 289 -12.39 5.95 0.48
C VAL A 289 -13.71 5.21 0.60
N TRP A 290 -13.67 3.91 0.36
CA TRP A 290 -14.80 3.02 0.54
C TRP A 290 -14.99 2.64 2.02
N ALA A 291 -16.19 2.88 2.56
CA ALA A 291 -16.60 2.37 3.87
C ALA A 291 -16.98 0.89 3.77
N ILE A 292 -17.72 0.53 2.73
CA ILE A 292 -18.20 -0.83 2.46
C ILE A 292 -18.14 -1.07 0.96
N TYR A 293 -17.57 -2.20 0.57
CA TYR A 293 -17.57 -2.69 -0.81
C TYR A 293 -18.04 -4.15 -0.84
N PRO A 294 -19.36 -4.40 -0.93
CA PRO A 294 -19.93 -5.75 -0.77
C PRO A 294 -19.75 -6.58 -2.03
N VAL A 295 -19.22 -7.78 -1.84
CA VAL A 295 -19.02 -8.78 -2.89
C VAL A 295 -19.66 -10.12 -2.50
N LEU A 296 -19.92 -10.97 -3.49
CA LEU A 296 -20.35 -12.37 -3.33
C LEU A 296 -19.32 -13.29 -4.01
N PHE A 297 -19.30 -14.52 -3.56
CA PHE A 297 -18.55 -15.62 -4.19
C PHE A 297 -19.49 -16.67 -4.73
#